data_8ac429e86146fef7d439e5aef0debac6
#
_entry.id   8ac429e86146fef7d439e5aef0debac6
#
_cell.length_a   1.000
_cell.length_b   1.000
_cell.length_c   1.000
_cell.angle_alpha   90.00
_cell.angle_beta   90.00
_cell.angle_gamma   90.00
#
_symmetry.space_group_name_H-M   'P 1'
#
loop_
_entity.id
_entity.type
_entity.pdbx_description
1 polymer ?
#
loop_
_entity_poly.entity_id
_entity_poly.type
_entity_poly.pdbx_seq_one_letter_code
_entity_poly.pdbx_strand_id
1 'polypeptide(L)'
;FLLLSEDQYDFVTLQLSSIWFAGTADLYNRDFYRLLKKRLAPGAVVQQWVQLHHMTRKDLAVIIATLKSEFPHVMLFFRGNQGLLLSSMEPFSFDAKELARRSTLLAGTPATRNLPAEDLTVLTGNVLLDEAAIDRFIAQEHAFISTDDNLYLEFSTPRANADESLLQEALVSSLGELRAQELPLTGLETDDDRLHAKVAFLLGRGQLEEAKALIPPEPSPRLAAFAQWLAAQR
;
A
#
# COMPACT_ATOMS: atom_id res chain seq x y z
N PHE A 1 18.71 16.06 -10.05
CA PHE A 1 17.54 16.31 -10.90
C PHE A 1 16.50 17.14 -10.17
N LEU A 2 15.89 16.68 -9.07
CA LEU A 2 14.83 17.41 -8.34
C LEU A 2 15.21 18.83 -7.89
N LEU A 3 16.49 19.08 -7.60
CA LEU A 3 16.98 20.42 -7.25
C LEU A 3 16.96 21.40 -8.43
N LEU A 4 17.17 20.89 -9.64
CA LEU A 4 17.38 21.69 -10.85
C LEU A 4 16.12 21.78 -11.74
N SER A 5 15.16 20.87 -11.59
CA SER A 5 13.92 20.90 -12.35
C SER A 5 12.93 21.88 -11.71
N GLU A 6 12.17 22.59 -12.53
CA GLU A 6 11.02 23.40 -12.13
C GLU A 6 9.67 22.68 -12.36
N ASP A 7 9.71 21.50 -12.98
CA ASP A 7 8.53 20.70 -13.27
C ASP A 7 7.83 20.25 -11.98
N GLN A 8 6.51 20.13 -12.06
CA GLN A 8 5.66 19.54 -11.02
C GLN A 8 5.07 18.22 -11.51
N TYR A 9 4.90 17.29 -10.59
CA TYR A 9 4.48 15.92 -10.88
C TYR A 9 3.20 15.57 -10.12
N ASP A 10 2.22 15.01 -10.82
CA ASP A 10 0.99 14.48 -10.21
C ASP A 10 1.20 13.12 -9.54
N PHE A 11 2.20 12.37 -10.02
CA PHE A 11 2.55 11.07 -9.47
C PHE A 11 4.05 10.84 -9.52
N VAL A 12 4.61 10.46 -8.38
CA VAL A 12 6.02 10.07 -8.28
C VAL A 12 6.11 8.65 -7.75
N THR A 13 6.87 7.80 -8.44
CA THR A 13 7.18 6.45 -7.97
C THR A 13 8.66 6.32 -7.66
N LEU A 14 8.95 5.80 -6.46
CA LEU A 14 10.29 5.50 -5.99
C LEU A 14 10.43 3.99 -5.87
N GLN A 15 11.19 3.39 -6.76
CA GLN A 15 11.44 1.96 -6.78
C GLN A 15 12.94 1.70 -6.69
N LEU A 16 13.42 1.55 -5.47
CA LEU A 16 14.82 1.29 -5.17
C LEU A 16 15.02 -0.21 -4.95
N SER A 17 16.12 -0.73 -5.45
CA SER A 17 16.38 -2.18 -5.40
C SER A 17 16.65 -2.69 -3.98
N SER A 18 17.28 -1.88 -3.13
CA SER A 18 17.64 -2.30 -1.76
C SER A 18 18.09 -1.11 -0.91
N ILE A 19 17.50 -0.95 0.26
CA ILE A 19 17.80 0.15 1.18
C ILE A 19 19.19 0.01 1.85
N TRP A 20 19.74 -1.21 1.93
CA TRP A 20 21.03 -1.49 2.60
C TRP A 20 22.28 -1.13 1.77
N PHE A 21 22.12 -0.73 0.51
CA PHE A 21 23.25 -0.21 -0.26
C PHE A 21 23.61 1.19 0.18
N ALA A 22 24.91 1.46 0.26
CA ALA A 22 25.43 2.76 0.64
C ALA A 22 24.83 3.91 -0.19
N GLY A 23 24.32 4.93 0.51
CA GLY A 23 23.67 6.09 -0.09
C GLY A 23 22.22 5.87 -0.54
N THR A 24 21.70 4.62 -0.50
CA THR A 24 20.28 4.39 -0.85
C THR A 24 19.35 4.88 0.26
N ALA A 25 19.79 4.81 1.50
CA ALA A 25 19.05 5.28 2.66
C ALA A 25 18.72 6.78 2.61
N ASP A 26 19.49 7.58 1.85
CA ASP A 26 19.25 9.00 1.65
C ASP A 26 17.89 9.29 1.00
N LEU A 27 17.37 8.35 0.20
CA LEU A 27 16.05 8.46 -0.42
C LEU A 27 14.89 8.07 0.52
N TYR A 28 15.19 7.74 1.77
CA TYR A 28 14.24 7.41 2.83
C TYR A 28 14.33 8.39 4.01
N ASN A 29 15.04 9.51 3.85
CA ASN A 29 15.18 10.52 4.88
C ASN A 29 14.25 11.73 4.66
N ARG A 30 14.06 12.53 5.72
CA ARG A 30 13.18 13.69 5.71
C ARG A 30 13.64 14.76 4.71
N ASP A 31 14.94 14.95 4.53
CA ASP A 31 15.48 16.00 3.70
C ASP A 31 15.20 15.75 2.22
N PHE A 32 15.28 14.48 1.79
CA PHE A 32 14.82 14.05 0.48
C PHE A 32 13.31 14.27 0.30
N TYR A 33 12.48 13.87 1.27
CA TYR A 33 11.02 14.06 1.16
C TYR A 33 10.61 15.53 1.11
N ARG A 34 11.32 16.40 1.82
CA ARG A 34 11.12 17.86 1.71
C ARG A 34 11.46 18.41 0.34
N LEU A 35 12.51 17.90 -0.27
CA LEU A 35 12.89 18.26 -1.63
C LEU A 35 11.84 17.76 -2.63
N LEU A 36 11.42 16.51 -2.50
CA LEU A 36 10.39 15.90 -3.34
C LEU A 36 9.08 16.68 -3.27
N LYS A 37 8.64 17.03 -2.06
CA LYS A 37 7.38 17.76 -1.83
C LYS A 37 7.30 19.08 -2.60
N LYS A 38 8.44 19.77 -2.81
CA LYS A 38 8.49 21.01 -3.60
C LYS A 38 8.19 20.82 -5.08
N ARG A 39 8.23 19.58 -5.56
CA ARG A 39 8.03 19.20 -6.96
C ARG A 39 6.69 18.48 -7.20
N LEU A 40 5.81 18.48 -6.22
CA LEU A 40 4.50 17.85 -6.35
C LEU A 40 3.44 18.87 -6.73
N ALA A 41 2.59 18.50 -7.69
CA ALA A 41 1.38 19.23 -8.01
C ALA A 41 0.34 19.08 -6.88
N PRO A 42 -0.67 19.96 -6.78
CA PRO A 42 -1.79 19.78 -5.86
C PRO A 42 -2.47 18.41 -6.09
N GLY A 43 -2.77 17.68 -5.02
CA GLY A 43 -3.38 16.34 -5.11
C GLY A 43 -2.44 15.22 -5.56
N ALA A 44 -1.15 15.50 -5.71
CA ALA A 44 -0.18 14.50 -6.12
C ALA A 44 -0.03 13.35 -5.12
N VAL A 45 0.28 12.17 -5.66
CA VAL A 45 0.55 10.96 -4.87
C VAL A 45 2.00 10.52 -5.06
N VAL A 46 2.66 10.22 -3.96
CA VAL A 46 3.98 9.58 -3.95
C VAL A 46 3.81 8.11 -3.60
N GLN A 47 4.32 7.24 -4.45
CA GLN A 47 4.43 5.82 -4.20
C GLN A 47 5.88 5.46 -3.94
N GLN A 48 6.17 4.88 -2.80
CA GLN A 48 7.49 4.35 -2.49
C GLN A 48 7.43 2.86 -2.24
N TRP A 49 8.21 2.12 -3.01
CA TRP A 49 8.44 0.71 -2.71
C TRP A 49 9.25 0.59 -1.42
N VAL A 50 8.84 -0.33 -0.56
CA VAL A 50 9.57 -0.69 0.65
C VAL A 50 9.71 -2.20 0.73
N GLN A 51 10.93 -2.66 0.95
CA GLN A 51 11.15 -4.07 1.22
C GLN A 51 10.60 -4.43 2.60
N LEU A 52 10.10 -5.65 2.73
CA LEU A 52 9.60 -6.19 4.01
C LEU A 52 10.39 -7.43 4.47
N HIS A 53 11.40 -7.85 3.71
CA HIS A 53 12.35 -8.89 4.09
C HIS A 53 13.67 -8.26 4.54
N HIS A 54 14.40 -8.93 5.40
CA HIS A 54 15.64 -8.41 5.97
C HIS A 54 15.49 -6.98 6.52
N MET A 55 14.38 -6.75 7.22
CA MET A 55 14.03 -5.47 7.82
C MET A 55 13.41 -5.69 9.19
N THR A 56 13.81 -4.89 10.16
CA THR A 56 13.18 -4.92 11.49
C THR A 56 11.87 -4.11 11.48
N ARG A 57 10.97 -4.40 12.44
CA ARG A 57 9.78 -3.57 12.67
C ARG A 57 10.16 -2.10 12.90
N LYS A 58 11.26 -1.88 13.64
CA LYS A 58 11.77 -0.54 13.95
C LYS A 58 12.20 0.21 12.70
N ASP A 59 12.92 -0.44 11.78
CA ASP A 59 13.35 0.19 10.53
C ASP A 59 12.13 0.59 9.69
N LEU A 60 11.15 -0.31 9.53
CA LEU A 60 9.91 0.00 8.83
C LEU A 60 9.17 1.17 9.48
N ALA A 61 9.07 1.18 10.80
CA ALA A 61 8.40 2.26 11.52
C ALA A 61 9.12 3.61 11.36
N VAL A 62 10.45 3.62 11.35
CA VAL A 62 11.27 4.83 11.11
C VAL A 62 11.06 5.34 9.68
N ILE A 63 11.05 4.45 8.68
CA ILE A 63 10.74 4.83 7.29
C ILE A 63 9.36 5.50 7.21
N ILE A 64 8.34 4.86 7.76
CA ILE A 64 6.96 5.36 7.71
C ILE A 64 6.82 6.68 8.50
N ALA A 65 7.40 6.77 9.69
CA ALA A 65 7.38 8.00 10.50
C ALA A 65 8.07 9.16 9.77
N THR A 66 9.18 8.88 9.10
CA THR A 66 9.92 9.86 8.32
C THR A 66 9.10 10.37 7.13
N LEU A 67 8.49 9.46 6.37
CA LEU A 67 7.60 9.81 5.27
C LEU A 67 6.40 10.64 5.78
N LYS A 68 5.76 10.18 6.88
CA LYS A 68 4.60 10.84 7.47
C LYS A 68 4.93 12.23 8.04
N SER A 69 6.17 12.50 8.40
CA SER A 69 6.59 13.85 8.85
C SER A 69 6.47 14.93 7.77
N GLU A 70 6.48 14.53 6.51
CA GLU A 70 6.35 15.44 5.37
C GLU A 70 5.03 15.27 4.60
N PHE A 71 4.41 14.10 4.65
CA PHE A 71 3.12 13.76 4.03
C PHE A 71 2.15 13.29 5.10
N PRO A 72 1.11 14.06 5.45
CA PRO A 72 0.22 13.72 6.57
C PRO A 72 -0.57 12.44 6.33
N HIS A 73 -0.84 12.10 5.07
CA HIS A 73 -1.63 10.93 4.67
C HIS A 73 -0.70 9.85 4.12
N VAL A 74 -0.60 8.72 4.81
CA VAL A 74 0.25 7.58 4.45
C VAL A 74 -0.51 6.28 4.66
N MET A 75 -0.42 5.37 3.69
CA MET A 75 -0.96 4.01 3.77
C MET A 75 0.10 3.01 3.30
N LEU A 76 0.10 1.81 3.88
CA LEU A 76 0.95 0.70 3.42
C LEU A 76 0.09 -0.37 2.76
N PHE A 77 0.38 -0.65 1.51
CA PHE A 77 -0.19 -1.76 0.74
C PHE A 77 0.81 -2.91 0.64
N PHE A 78 0.28 -4.14 0.58
CA PHE A 78 1.08 -5.34 0.40
C PHE A 78 0.46 -6.22 -0.68
N ARG A 79 1.18 -6.43 -1.77
CA ARG A 79 0.74 -7.27 -2.88
C ARG A 79 1.92 -7.95 -3.56
N GLY A 80 1.78 -9.24 -3.88
CA GLY A 80 2.79 -10.01 -4.62
C GLY A 80 4.18 -9.91 -3.97
N ASN A 81 4.24 -10.01 -2.64
CA ASN A 81 5.46 -9.87 -1.84
C ASN A 81 6.12 -8.48 -1.92
N GLN A 82 5.37 -7.44 -2.29
CA GLN A 82 5.85 -6.08 -2.36
C GLN A 82 5.14 -5.19 -1.33
N GLY A 83 5.90 -4.42 -0.57
CA GLY A 83 5.40 -3.33 0.24
C GLY A 83 5.36 -2.03 -0.58
N LEU A 84 4.23 -1.34 -0.57
CA LEU A 84 4.04 -0.09 -1.28
C LEU A 84 3.48 0.95 -0.32
N LEU A 85 4.29 1.95 0.03
CA LEU A 85 3.84 3.12 0.75
C LEU A 85 3.23 4.11 -0.24
N LEU A 86 1.99 4.48 -0.02
CA LEU A 86 1.36 5.61 -0.70
C LEU A 86 1.31 6.78 0.26
N SER A 87 1.68 7.96 -0.21
CA SER A 87 1.62 9.19 0.58
C SER A 87 1.11 10.37 -0.22
N SER A 88 0.43 11.31 0.46
CA SER A 88 -0.17 12.49 -0.15
C SER A 88 -0.25 13.63 0.87
N MET A 89 -0.35 14.86 0.36
CA MET A 89 -0.71 16.04 1.16
C MET A 89 -2.22 16.11 1.44
N GLU A 90 -3.04 15.42 0.65
CA GLU A 90 -4.49 15.37 0.75
C GLU A 90 -4.96 13.99 1.21
N PRO A 91 -6.09 13.87 1.92
CA PRO A 91 -6.64 12.59 2.33
C PRO A 91 -6.89 11.67 1.14
N PHE A 92 -6.60 10.38 1.30
CA PHE A 92 -6.97 9.39 0.30
C PHE A 92 -8.49 9.20 0.26
N SER A 93 -9.05 9.23 -0.96
CA SER A 93 -10.45 8.93 -1.21
C SER A 93 -10.56 7.80 -2.22
N PHE A 94 -11.32 6.77 -1.88
CA PHE A 94 -11.57 5.63 -2.74
C PHE A 94 -13.07 5.57 -3.03
N ASP A 95 -13.44 5.81 -4.29
CA ASP A 95 -14.83 5.80 -4.75
C ASP A 95 -15.12 4.52 -5.52
N ALA A 96 -16.13 3.75 -5.06
CA ALA A 96 -16.49 2.46 -5.66
C ALA A 96 -16.98 2.58 -7.11
N LYS A 97 -17.68 3.67 -7.44
CA LYS A 97 -18.16 3.89 -8.81
C LYS A 97 -17.00 4.21 -9.75
N GLU A 98 -16.05 5.01 -9.27
CA GLU A 98 -14.85 5.33 -10.05
C GLU A 98 -13.96 4.10 -10.24
N LEU A 99 -13.80 3.25 -9.22
CA LEU A 99 -13.10 1.98 -9.36
C LEU A 99 -13.77 1.08 -10.40
N ALA A 100 -15.10 0.95 -10.36
CA ALA A 100 -15.86 0.16 -11.33
C ALA A 100 -15.72 0.72 -12.77
N ARG A 101 -15.81 2.03 -12.93
CA ARG A 101 -15.61 2.70 -14.22
C ARG A 101 -14.22 2.43 -14.78
N ARG A 102 -13.19 2.57 -13.95
CA ARG A 102 -11.78 2.29 -14.35
C ARG A 102 -11.55 0.81 -14.63
N SER A 103 -12.16 -0.10 -13.87
CA SER A 103 -12.10 -1.53 -14.16
C SER A 103 -12.58 -1.82 -15.58
N THR A 104 -13.72 -1.24 -15.98
CA THR A 104 -14.26 -1.41 -17.34
C THR A 104 -13.32 -0.83 -18.41
N LEU A 105 -12.74 0.34 -18.17
CA LEU A 105 -11.84 1.00 -19.13
C LEU A 105 -10.51 0.24 -19.29
N LEU A 106 -10.03 -0.42 -18.25
CA LEU A 106 -8.76 -1.10 -18.23
C LEU A 106 -8.89 -2.62 -18.44
N ALA A 107 -10.10 -3.13 -18.65
CA ALA A 107 -10.35 -4.54 -18.87
C ALA A 107 -9.47 -5.11 -20.01
N GLY A 108 -8.89 -6.28 -19.80
CA GLY A 108 -7.98 -6.95 -20.73
C GLY A 108 -6.56 -6.35 -20.79
N THR A 109 -6.28 -5.28 -20.07
CA THR A 109 -4.94 -4.69 -20.02
C THR A 109 -4.04 -5.39 -18.99
N PRO A 110 -2.70 -5.19 -19.03
CA PRO A 110 -1.81 -5.68 -17.97
C PRO A 110 -2.17 -5.18 -16.57
N ALA A 111 -2.88 -4.05 -16.46
CA ALA A 111 -3.25 -3.48 -15.17
C ALA A 111 -4.32 -4.31 -14.44
N THR A 112 -5.22 -4.97 -15.16
CA THR A 112 -6.36 -5.69 -14.57
C THR A 112 -6.33 -7.20 -14.75
N ARG A 113 -5.67 -7.73 -15.80
CA ARG A 113 -5.71 -9.17 -16.16
C ARG A 113 -5.35 -10.14 -15.03
N ASN A 114 -4.58 -9.70 -14.04
CA ASN A 114 -4.16 -10.52 -12.90
C ASN A 114 -5.01 -10.25 -11.65
N LEU A 115 -6.10 -9.49 -11.78
CA LEU A 115 -7.05 -9.25 -10.70
C LEU A 115 -8.25 -10.21 -10.83
N PRO A 116 -8.82 -10.69 -9.71
CA PRO A 116 -10.10 -11.35 -9.72
C PRO A 116 -11.14 -10.58 -10.51
N ALA A 117 -11.74 -11.23 -11.52
CA ALA A 117 -12.71 -10.63 -12.45
C ALA A 117 -12.25 -9.28 -13.09
N GLU A 118 -10.95 -9.02 -13.16
CA GLU A 118 -10.36 -7.76 -13.62
C GLU A 118 -10.87 -6.50 -12.89
N ASP A 119 -11.38 -6.67 -11.67
CA ASP A 119 -11.99 -5.60 -10.87
C ASP A 119 -10.95 -4.91 -9.96
N LEU A 120 -10.76 -3.61 -10.17
CA LEU A 120 -9.83 -2.78 -9.37
C LEU A 120 -10.24 -2.64 -7.90
N THR A 121 -11.54 -2.87 -7.58
CA THR A 121 -12.00 -2.85 -6.18
C THR A 121 -11.26 -3.88 -5.33
N VAL A 122 -10.80 -4.96 -5.94
CA VAL A 122 -9.98 -5.99 -5.27
C VAL A 122 -8.69 -5.42 -4.67
N LEU A 123 -8.13 -4.34 -5.24
CA LEU A 123 -6.92 -3.71 -4.72
C LEU A 123 -7.11 -3.12 -3.32
N THR A 124 -8.33 -2.82 -2.90
CA THR A 124 -8.63 -2.34 -1.55
C THR A 124 -8.26 -3.36 -0.48
N GLY A 125 -8.35 -4.66 -0.78
CA GLY A 125 -7.93 -5.73 0.12
C GLY A 125 -6.41 -5.85 0.32
N ASN A 126 -5.62 -5.21 -0.53
CA ASN A 126 -4.16 -5.21 -0.37
C ASN A 126 -3.66 -4.19 0.67
N VAL A 127 -4.55 -3.35 1.24
CA VAL A 127 -4.15 -2.47 2.34
C VAL A 127 -3.70 -3.31 3.52
N LEU A 128 -2.46 -3.09 3.96
CA LEU A 128 -1.90 -3.74 5.15
C LEU A 128 -2.11 -2.84 6.37
N LEU A 129 -1.69 -1.57 6.27
CA LEU A 129 -1.92 -0.57 7.29
C LEU A 129 -2.62 0.64 6.66
N ASP A 130 -3.78 1.00 7.19
CA ASP A 130 -4.43 2.29 6.93
C ASP A 130 -3.77 3.40 7.76
N GLU A 131 -4.24 4.64 7.60
CA GLU A 131 -3.67 5.80 8.30
C GLU A 131 -3.69 5.65 9.82
N ALA A 132 -4.79 5.14 10.38
CA ALA A 132 -4.94 4.95 11.83
C ALA A 132 -4.03 3.81 12.34
N ALA A 133 -3.87 2.74 11.58
CA ALA A 133 -2.95 1.66 11.90
C ALA A 133 -1.50 2.12 11.84
N ILE A 134 -1.15 2.96 10.89
CA ILE A 134 0.18 3.58 10.77
C ILE A 134 0.49 4.42 12.01
N ASP A 135 -0.44 5.23 12.51
CA ASP A 135 -0.23 6.03 13.72
C ASP A 135 0.03 5.15 14.95
N ARG A 136 -0.76 4.08 15.10
CA ARG A 136 -0.54 3.10 16.17
C ARG A 136 0.82 2.40 16.04
N PHE A 137 1.20 2.00 14.83
CA PHE A 137 2.47 1.32 14.56
C PHE A 137 3.68 2.20 14.90
N ILE A 138 3.68 3.45 14.44
CA ILE A 138 4.73 4.43 14.75
C ILE A 138 4.87 4.62 16.27
N ALA A 139 3.73 4.74 16.98
CA ALA A 139 3.72 4.92 18.42
C ALA A 139 4.24 3.67 19.17
N GLN A 140 3.80 2.47 18.78
CA GLN A 140 4.26 1.21 19.39
C GLN A 140 5.77 1.00 19.26
N GLU A 141 6.32 1.34 18.10
CA GLU A 141 7.76 1.18 17.83
C GLU A 141 8.58 2.36 18.36
N HIS A 142 7.97 3.38 18.96
CA HIS A 142 8.67 4.60 19.36
C HIS A 142 9.55 5.13 18.23
N ALA A 143 8.97 5.20 17.03
CA ALA A 143 9.71 5.58 15.83
C ALA A 143 10.13 7.05 15.91
N PHE A 144 11.29 7.33 15.36
CA PHE A 144 11.83 8.67 15.21
C PHE A 144 12.03 8.98 13.71
N ILE A 145 12.42 10.20 13.40
CA ILE A 145 12.58 10.65 12.01
C ILE A 145 14.03 10.49 11.58
N SER A 146 14.23 9.80 10.46
CA SER A 146 15.52 9.70 9.79
C SER A 146 15.83 11.01 9.04
N THR A 147 17.04 11.51 9.19
CA THR A 147 17.54 12.74 8.56
C THR A 147 18.96 12.52 8.05
N ASP A 148 19.45 13.43 7.23
CA ASP A 148 20.85 13.42 6.77
C ASP A 148 21.85 13.46 7.95
N ASP A 149 21.45 14.01 9.10
CA ASP A 149 22.33 14.14 10.27
C ASP A 149 22.43 12.88 11.12
N ASN A 150 21.36 12.01 11.19
CA ASN A 150 21.37 10.86 12.07
C ASN A 150 21.71 9.54 11.39
N LEU A 151 21.61 9.46 10.07
CA LEU A 151 22.00 8.33 9.22
C LEU A 151 21.55 6.94 9.73
N TYR A 152 20.44 6.88 10.48
CA TYR A 152 20.02 5.64 11.15
C TYR A 152 19.86 4.47 10.20
N LEU A 153 19.12 4.69 9.09
CA LEU A 153 18.82 3.64 8.12
C LEU A 153 20.08 3.18 7.37
N GLU A 154 21.06 4.05 7.17
CA GLU A 154 22.34 3.72 6.54
C GLU A 154 23.13 2.67 7.37
N PHE A 155 22.96 2.66 8.70
CA PHE A 155 23.66 1.71 9.58
C PHE A 155 22.79 0.52 10.01
N SER A 156 21.49 0.70 10.18
CA SER A 156 20.59 -0.37 10.66
C SER A 156 20.26 -1.37 9.56
N THR A 157 19.97 -0.92 8.35
CA THR A 157 19.50 -1.78 7.27
C THR A 157 20.56 -2.78 6.75
N PRO A 158 21.85 -2.45 6.63
CA PRO A 158 22.88 -3.46 6.31
C PRO A 158 22.99 -4.54 7.37
N ARG A 159 22.83 -4.20 8.66
CA ARG A 159 22.84 -5.19 9.76
C ARG A 159 21.62 -6.10 9.67
N ALA A 160 20.43 -5.54 9.42
CA ALA A 160 19.23 -6.31 9.23
C ALA A 160 19.32 -7.23 7.99
N ASN A 161 19.95 -6.77 6.92
CA ASN A 161 20.17 -7.58 5.72
C ASN A 161 21.09 -8.79 5.98
N ALA A 162 22.01 -8.70 6.94
CA ALA A 162 22.87 -9.81 7.32
C ALA A 162 22.17 -10.85 8.22
N ASP A 163 20.97 -10.55 8.69
CA ASP A 163 20.16 -11.44 9.55
C ASP A 163 19.14 -12.22 8.71
N GLU A 164 19.47 -13.48 8.40
CA GLU A 164 18.62 -14.38 7.63
C GLU A 164 17.31 -14.77 8.35
N SER A 165 17.19 -14.49 9.65
CA SER A 165 15.97 -14.74 10.41
C SER A 165 14.88 -13.68 10.18
N LEU A 166 15.21 -12.54 9.61
CA LEU A 166 14.29 -11.45 9.32
C LEU A 166 13.50 -11.72 8.04
N LEU A 167 12.59 -12.67 8.13
CA LEU A 167 11.73 -13.09 7.03
C LEU A 167 10.57 -12.11 6.85
N GLN A 168 10.16 -11.92 5.61
CA GLN A 168 9.03 -11.07 5.24
C GLN A 168 7.72 -11.52 5.90
N GLU A 169 7.45 -12.84 5.88
CA GLU A 169 6.25 -13.41 6.48
C GLU A 169 6.18 -13.12 7.98
N ALA A 170 7.31 -13.17 8.67
CA ALA A 170 7.40 -12.85 10.10
C ALA A 170 7.09 -11.36 10.35
N LEU A 171 7.64 -10.46 9.54
CA LEU A 171 7.34 -9.04 9.65
C LEU A 171 5.88 -8.76 9.35
N VAL A 172 5.35 -9.22 8.22
CA VAL A 172 3.95 -9.02 7.83
C VAL A 172 2.98 -9.62 8.85
N SER A 173 3.27 -10.82 9.36
CA SER A 173 2.48 -11.47 10.43
C SER A 173 2.49 -10.65 11.72
N SER A 174 3.63 -10.07 12.08
CA SER A 174 3.77 -9.23 13.27
C SER A 174 2.94 -7.93 13.22
N LEU A 175 2.51 -7.51 12.04
CA LEU A 175 1.60 -6.40 11.83
C LEU A 175 0.11 -6.82 11.89
N GLY A 176 -0.17 -8.11 12.14
CA GLY A 176 -1.51 -8.68 12.04
C GLY A 176 -2.57 -7.99 12.88
N GLU A 177 -2.25 -7.61 14.13
CA GLU A 177 -3.17 -6.89 15.04
C GLU A 177 -3.47 -5.46 14.59
N LEU A 178 -2.58 -4.88 13.79
CA LEU A 178 -2.72 -3.52 13.26
C LEU A 178 -3.36 -3.52 11.87
N ARG A 179 -3.47 -4.69 11.23
CA ARG A 179 -3.92 -4.81 9.86
C ARG A 179 -5.31 -4.19 9.68
N ALA A 180 -5.45 -3.34 8.68
CA ALA A 180 -6.74 -2.76 8.33
C ALA A 180 -7.81 -3.85 8.14
N GLN A 181 -8.99 -3.68 8.72
CA GLN A 181 -10.08 -4.64 8.60
C GLN A 181 -10.95 -4.37 7.37
N GLU A 182 -10.98 -3.11 6.95
CA GLU A 182 -11.66 -2.64 5.76
C GLU A 182 -10.96 -1.38 5.25
N LEU A 183 -11.22 -1.01 4.02
CA LEU A 183 -10.85 0.28 3.49
C LEU A 183 -12.13 1.08 3.25
N PRO A 184 -12.29 2.27 3.84
CA PRO A 184 -13.49 3.05 3.64
C PRO A 184 -13.65 3.47 2.18
N LEU A 185 -14.74 3.01 1.57
CA LEU A 185 -15.13 3.37 0.20
C LEU A 185 -16.31 4.31 0.25
N THR A 186 -16.30 5.33 -0.60
CA THR A 186 -17.46 6.14 -0.93
C THR A 186 -18.23 5.56 -2.10
N GLY A 187 -19.43 6.06 -2.39
CA GLY A 187 -20.23 5.61 -3.55
C GLY A 187 -20.90 4.24 -3.38
N LEU A 188 -20.96 3.69 -2.15
CA LEU A 188 -21.68 2.45 -1.82
C LEU A 188 -23.15 2.78 -1.52
N GLU A 189 -23.99 2.82 -2.55
CA GLU A 189 -25.39 3.25 -2.41
C GLU A 189 -26.34 2.11 -2.05
N THR A 190 -26.08 0.91 -2.58
CA THR A 190 -26.93 -0.27 -2.39
C THR A 190 -26.26 -1.32 -1.50
N ASP A 191 -27.05 -2.28 -1.01
CA ASP A 191 -26.50 -3.45 -0.29
C ASP A 191 -25.65 -4.32 -1.21
N ASP A 192 -25.98 -4.37 -2.51
CA ASP A 192 -25.16 -5.06 -3.51
C ASP A 192 -23.78 -4.39 -3.66
N ASP A 193 -23.70 -3.06 -3.68
CA ASP A 193 -22.41 -2.35 -3.71
C ASP A 193 -21.55 -2.66 -2.48
N ARG A 194 -22.18 -2.68 -1.29
CA ARG A 194 -21.49 -3.03 -0.04
C ARG A 194 -21.00 -4.46 -0.04
N LEU A 195 -21.84 -5.38 -0.49
CA LEU A 195 -21.50 -6.80 -0.58
C LEU A 195 -20.38 -7.01 -1.60
N HIS A 196 -20.49 -6.39 -2.78
CA HIS A 196 -19.44 -6.45 -3.81
C HIS A 196 -18.10 -5.93 -3.27
N ALA A 197 -18.08 -4.77 -2.62
CA ALA A 197 -16.88 -4.19 -2.03
C ALA A 197 -16.26 -5.12 -0.98
N LYS A 198 -17.08 -5.75 -0.14
CA LYS A 198 -16.61 -6.69 0.87
C LYS A 198 -16.03 -7.97 0.26
N VAL A 199 -16.68 -8.54 -0.73
CA VAL A 199 -16.16 -9.72 -1.45
C VAL A 199 -14.85 -9.35 -2.16
N ALA A 200 -14.80 -8.22 -2.86
CA ALA A 200 -13.59 -7.73 -3.52
C ALA A 200 -12.42 -7.56 -2.53
N PHE A 201 -12.68 -6.98 -1.36
CA PHE A 201 -11.70 -6.82 -0.29
C PHE A 201 -11.12 -8.14 0.20
N LEU A 202 -11.98 -9.14 0.44
CA LEU A 202 -11.55 -10.48 0.84
C LEU A 202 -10.72 -11.17 -0.25
N LEU A 203 -11.13 -11.05 -1.51
CA LEU A 203 -10.37 -11.57 -2.65
C LEU A 203 -8.98 -10.94 -2.75
N GLY A 204 -8.89 -9.63 -2.56
CA GLY A 204 -7.61 -8.91 -2.51
C GLY A 204 -6.68 -9.40 -1.41
N ARG A 205 -7.24 -9.93 -0.33
CA ARG A 205 -6.52 -10.55 0.80
C ARG A 205 -6.15 -12.01 0.61
N GLY A 206 -6.65 -12.64 -0.44
CA GLY A 206 -6.52 -14.09 -0.63
C GLY A 206 -7.44 -14.92 0.28
N GLN A 207 -8.43 -14.31 0.93
CA GLN A 207 -9.42 -15.00 1.79
C GLN A 207 -10.54 -15.59 0.91
N LEU A 208 -10.18 -16.57 0.08
CA LEU A 208 -11.04 -17.07 -0.99
C LEU A 208 -12.30 -17.77 -0.46
N GLU A 209 -12.20 -18.58 0.58
CA GLU A 209 -13.35 -19.30 1.15
C GLU A 209 -14.34 -18.36 1.84
N GLU A 210 -13.83 -17.35 2.54
CA GLU A 210 -14.66 -16.31 3.16
C GLU A 210 -15.38 -15.46 2.10
N ALA A 211 -14.67 -15.07 1.04
CA ALA A 211 -15.24 -14.36 -0.09
C ALA A 211 -16.37 -15.16 -0.76
N LYS A 212 -16.11 -16.46 -1.00
CA LYS A 212 -17.08 -17.37 -1.61
C LYS A 212 -18.34 -17.55 -0.76
N ALA A 213 -18.17 -17.66 0.57
CA ALA A 213 -19.30 -17.84 1.50
C ALA A 213 -20.26 -16.64 1.53
N LEU A 214 -19.78 -15.45 1.13
CA LEU A 214 -20.61 -14.24 1.07
C LEU A 214 -21.39 -14.10 -0.24
N ILE A 215 -21.01 -14.79 -1.30
CA ILE A 215 -21.69 -14.67 -2.61
C ILE A 215 -23.03 -15.45 -2.53
N PRO A 216 -24.19 -14.79 -2.77
CA PRO A 216 -25.49 -15.43 -2.71
C PRO A 216 -25.70 -16.43 -3.86
N PRO A 217 -26.66 -17.37 -3.74
CA PRO A 217 -26.96 -18.33 -4.80
C PRO A 217 -27.37 -17.69 -6.14
N GLU A 218 -28.06 -16.55 -6.07
CA GLU A 218 -28.44 -15.73 -7.23
C GLU A 218 -27.71 -14.39 -7.15
N PRO A 219 -26.43 -14.34 -7.56
CA PRO A 219 -25.64 -13.14 -7.46
C PRO A 219 -25.97 -12.10 -8.54
N SER A 220 -25.75 -10.82 -8.23
CA SER A 220 -25.72 -9.78 -9.26
C SER A 220 -24.64 -10.06 -10.31
N PRO A 221 -24.71 -9.44 -11.51
CA PRO A 221 -23.71 -9.66 -12.56
C PRO A 221 -22.25 -9.43 -12.08
N ARG A 222 -22.03 -8.45 -11.19
CA ARG A 222 -20.70 -8.13 -10.65
C ARG A 222 -20.21 -9.22 -9.71
N LEU A 223 -21.06 -9.71 -8.82
CA LEU A 223 -20.75 -10.82 -7.92
C LEU A 223 -20.64 -12.16 -8.66
N ALA A 224 -21.43 -12.36 -9.73
CA ALA A 224 -21.31 -13.53 -10.59
C ALA A 224 -19.94 -13.63 -11.26
N ALA A 225 -19.35 -12.50 -11.65
CA ALA A 225 -18.00 -12.47 -12.21
C ALA A 225 -16.94 -12.98 -11.18
N PHE A 226 -17.06 -12.60 -9.91
CA PHE A 226 -16.22 -13.15 -8.84
C PHE A 226 -16.47 -14.64 -8.60
N ALA A 227 -17.72 -15.08 -8.61
CA ALA A 227 -18.06 -16.51 -8.47
C ALA A 227 -17.43 -17.36 -9.61
N GLN A 228 -17.49 -16.88 -10.84
CA GLN A 228 -16.86 -17.53 -12.01
C GLN A 228 -15.34 -17.57 -11.86
N TRP A 229 -14.72 -16.46 -11.47
CA TRP A 229 -13.28 -16.40 -11.23
C TRP A 229 -12.85 -17.40 -10.15
N LEU A 230 -13.56 -17.45 -9.01
CA LEU A 230 -13.29 -18.41 -7.92
C LEU A 230 -13.44 -19.87 -8.37
N ALA A 231 -14.42 -20.18 -9.23
CA ALA A 231 -14.60 -21.51 -9.77
C ALA A 231 -13.44 -21.96 -10.69
N ALA A 232 -12.77 -21.01 -11.34
CA ALA A 232 -11.63 -21.26 -12.22
C ALA A 232 -10.29 -21.44 -11.46
N GLN A 233 -10.24 -21.18 -10.15
CA GLN A 233 -9.03 -21.35 -9.31
C GLN A 233 -8.84 -22.78 -8.78
N ARG A 234 -9.61 -23.77 -9.25
CA ARG A 234 -9.58 -25.19 -8.81
C ARG A 234 -8.56 -26.02 -9.55
#